data_d42b9c1cd7c689547c950e165e586576
#
_entry.id   d42b9c1cd7c689547c950e165e586576
#
_cell.length_a   1.000
_cell.length_b   1.000
_cell.length_c   1.000
_cell.angle_alpha   90.00
_cell.angle_beta   90.00
_cell.angle_gamma   90.00
#
_symmetry.space_group_name_H-M   'P 1'
#
loop_
_entity.id
_entity.type
_entity.pdbx_description
1 polymer ?
#
loop_
_entity_poly.entity_id
_entity_poly.type
_entity_poly.pdbx_seq_one_letter_code
_entity_poly.pdbx_strand_id
1 'polypeptide(L)'
;MKKVTIDLVLSELHRLYPDAGCTLRWRTPLELLVATILSAQCTDALVNRVIPGLFRKYHRPEDYLSVPVRVLERDIRSCGTFRVKARSIRESCRMVHGRFGGRVPRTMEELLLLRGVGRKTAAVVLSTAFGIHEGIAVDTHVHRVSRRLQLTRKNTQNAIETDLMRKTSREDWGHISHLLIALGRDVCVARKPRCPECVFKFVCPSSTVSSKQ
;
A
#
# COMPACT_ATOMS: atom_id res chain seq x y z
N MET A 1 -6.02 32.56 -3.87
CA MET A 1 -5.29 31.47 -3.18
C MET A 1 -4.66 30.54 -4.21
N LYS A 2 -3.37 30.25 -4.11
CA LYS A 2 -2.71 29.26 -4.98
C LYS A 2 -3.34 27.87 -4.73
N LYS A 3 -3.78 27.20 -5.79
CA LYS A 3 -4.37 25.87 -5.72
C LYS A 3 -3.25 24.83 -5.50
N VAL A 4 -3.48 23.84 -4.64
CA VAL A 4 -2.57 22.70 -4.51
C VAL A 4 -2.66 21.86 -5.78
N THR A 5 -1.53 21.68 -6.48
CA THR A 5 -1.42 20.84 -7.69
C THR A 5 -0.70 19.54 -7.37
N ILE A 6 -0.84 18.55 -8.24
CA ILE A 6 -0.11 17.28 -8.12
C ILE A 6 1.40 17.52 -8.15
N ASP A 7 1.89 18.35 -9.07
CA ASP A 7 3.31 18.64 -9.23
C ASP A 7 3.91 19.28 -7.96
N LEU A 8 3.18 20.22 -7.35
CA LEU A 8 3.58 20.81 -6.07
C LEU A 8 3.64 19.75 -4.96
N VAL A 9 2.67 18.82 -4.94
CA VAL A 9 2.64 17.74 -3.94
C VAL A 9 3.81 16.79 -4.15
N LEU A 10 4.07 16.35 -5.37
CA LEU A 10 5.19 15.49 -5.69
C LEU A 10 6.53 16.15 -5.32
N SER A 11 6.76 17.38 -5.78
CA SER A 11 7.99 18.13 -5.52
C SER A 11 8.26 18.30 -4.02
N GLU A 12 7.29 18.81 -3.26
CA GLU A 12 7.48 19.08 -1.83
C GLU A 12 7.59 17.78 -1.00
N LEU A 13 6.78 16.77 -1.32
CA LEU A 13 6.81 15.54 -0.55
C LEU A 13 8.02 14.65 -0.88
N HIS A 14 8.53 14.65 -2.11
CA HIS A 14 9.81 14.00 -2.43
C HIS A 14 10.96 14.59 -1.63
N ARG A 15 10.98 15.92 -1.49
CA ARG A 15 11.99 16.60 -0.68
C ARG A 15 11.90 16.25 0.81
N LEU A 16 10.69 16.13 1.35
CA LEU A 16 10.46 15.83 2.78
C LEU A 16 10.57 14.35 3.12
N TYR A 17 10.20 13.48 2.20
CA TYR A 17 10.14 12.03 2.37
C TYR A 17 10.88 11.31 1.24
N PRO A 18 12.19 11.52 1.08
CA PRO A 18 12.96 10.93 -0.03
C PRO A 18 12.90 9.40 -0.04
N ASP A 19 12.76 8.78 1.14
CA ASP A 19 12.70 7.33 1.30
C ASP A 19 11.24 6.79 1.37
N ALA A 20 10.25 7.60 0.95
CA ALA A 20 8.86 7.17 0.98
C ALA A 20 8.65 5.97 0.05
N GLY A 21 8.35 4.82 0.63
CA GLY A 21 8.20 3.56 -0.08
C GLY A 21 7.38 2.53 0.70
N CYS A 22 7.40 1.31 0.22
CA CYS A 22 6.79 0.18 0.90
C CYS A 22 7.52 -0.10 2.22
N THR A 23 6.81 0.01 3.34
CA THR A 23 7.36 -0.20 4.68
C THR A 23 7.44 -1.67 5.08
N LEU A 24 6.83 -2.57 4.32
CA LEU A 24 6.94 -4.02 4.52
C LEU A 24 8.34 -4.51 4.11
N ARG A 25 8.93 -5.39 4.91
CA ARG A 25 10.23 -6.01 4.61
C ARG A 25 10.02 -7.21 3.71
N TRP A 26 10.77 -7.29 2.63
CA TRP A 26 10.70 -8.38 1.65
C TRP A 26 12.02 -8.48 0.86
N ARG A 27 12.26 -9.62 0.24
CA ARG A 27 13.41 -9.88 -0.65
C ARG A 27 12.98 -10.41 -2.01
N THR A 28 11.84 -11.11 -2.06
CA THR A 28 11.29 -11.69 -3.28
C THR A 28 9.86 -11.22 -3.51
N PRO A 29 9.36 -11.22 -4.77
CA PRO A 29 7.96 -10.89 -5.05
C PRO A 29 6.95 -11.75 -4.27
N LEU A 30 7.28 -13.03 -4.00
CA LEU A 30 6.45 -13.91 -3.19
C LEU A 30 6.37 -13.42 -1.74
N GLU A 31 7.50 -13.04 -1.16
CA GLU A 31 7.55 -12.47 0.19
C GLU A 31 6.71 -11.20 0.29
N LEU A 32 6.80 -10.30 -0.71
CA LEU A 32 5.98 -9.09 -0.75
C LEU A 32 4.50 -9.43 -0.86
N LEU A 33 4.11 -10.36 -1.74
CA LEU A 33 2.73 -10.81 -1.87
C LEU A 33 2.19 -11.34 -0.54
N VAL A 34 2.93 -12.21 0.13
CA VAL A 34 2.54 -12.76 1.44
C VAL A 34 2.46 -11.66 2.50
N ALA A 35 3.45 -10.77 2.56
CA ALA A 35 3.46 -9.65 3.50
C ALA A 35 2.26 -8.70 3.29
N THR A 36 1.89 -8.43 2.04
CA THR A 36 0.72 -7.58 1.73
C THR A 36 -0.60 -8.25 2.10
N ILE A 37 -0.74 -9.57 1.92
CA ILE A 37 -1.91 -10.32 2.41
C ILE A 37 -1.98 -10.25 3.95
N LEU A 38 -0.84 -10.36 4.64
CA LEU A 38 -0.77 -10.25 6.09
C LEU A 38 -1.10 -8.85 6.60
N SER A 39 -0.79 -7.79 5.84
CA SER A 39 -1.02 -6.40 6.25
C SER A 39 -2.49 -5.97 6.19
N ALA A 40 -3.37 -6.76 5.59
CA ALA A 40 -4.81 -6.47 5.60
C ALA A 40 -5.32 -6.37 7.05
N GLN A 41 -5.85 -5.19 7.44
CA GLN A 41 -6.32 -4.88 8.80
C GLN A 41 -5.25 -5.17 9.90
N CYS A 42 -3.98 -4.99 9.57
CA CYS A 42 -2.86 -5.19 10.46
C CYS A 42 -1.81 -4.09 10.21
N THR A 43 -1.10 -3.66 11.25
CA THR A 43 -0.05 -2.66 11.09
C THR A 43 1.19 -3.27 10.43
N ASP A 44 1.86 -2.50 9.57
CA ASP A 44 3.11 -2.94 8.93
C ASP A 44 4.18 -3.30 9.98
N ALA A 45 4.23 -2.58 11.10
CA ALA A 45 5.15 -2.87 12.21
C ALA A 45 4.91 -4.28 12.82
N LEU A 46 3.65 -4.71 12.94
CA LEU A 46 3.33 -6.06 13.42
C LEU A 46 3.67 -7.11 12.37
N VAL A 47 3.34 -6.87 11.10
CA VAL A 47 3.72 -7.77 10.00
C VAL A 47 5.23 -7.93 9.95
N ASN A 48 5.99 -6.84 10.02
CA ASN A 48 7.46 -6.85 10.00
C ASN A 48 8.10 -7.61 11.19
N ARG A 49 7.38 -7.81 12.29
CA ARG A 49 7.82 -8.69 13.40
C ARG A 49 7.60 -10.17 13.09
N VAL A 50 6.57 -10.50 12.32
CA VAL A 50 6.18 -11.88 12.01
C VAL A 50 6.95 -12.46 10.83
N ILE A 51 7.10 -11.69 9.77
CA ILE A 51 7.64 -12.19 8.50
C ILE A 51 9.08 -12.71 8.55
N PRO A 52 10.02 -12.23 9.39
CA PRO A 52 11.35 -12.83 9.44
C PRO A 52 11.33 -14.30 9.86
N GLY A 53 10.46 -14.68 10.81
CA GLY A 53 10.26 -16.06 11.19
C GLY A 53 9.57 -16.89 10.11
N LEU A 54 8.61 -16.28 9.43
CA LEU A 54 7.85 -16.90 8.35
C LEU A 54 8.75 -17.18 7.14
N PHE A 55 9.50 -16.20 6.65
CA PHE A 55 10.34 -16.30 5.46
C PHE A 55 11.61 -17.14 5.65
N ARG A 56 11.99 -17.46 6.89
CA ARG A 56 13.01 -18.50 7.15
C ARG A 56 12.49 -19.91 6.94
N LYS A 57 11.17 -20.13 7.02
CA LYS A 57 10.53 -21.45 6.86
C LYS A 57 10.01 -21.67 5.44
N TYR A 58 9.53 -20.62 4.79
CA TYR A 58 8.76 -20.70 3.55
C TYR A 58 9.41 -19.81 2.49
N HIS A 59 10.16 -20.42 1.57
CA HIS A 59 10.89 -19.70 0.51
C HIS A 59 10.18 -19.76 -0.83
N ARG A 60 9.39 -20.82 -1.07
CA ARG A 60 8.71 -21.13 -2.33
C ARG A 60 7.22 -21.34 -2.07
N PRO A 61 6.37 -21.19 -3.10
CA PRO A 61 4.94 -21.47 -2.95
C PRO A 61 4.66 -22.87 -2.39
N GLU A 62 5.46 -23.88 -2.79
CA GLU A 62 5.34 -25.28 -2.36
C GLU A 62 5.52 -25.44 -0.85
N ASP A 63 6.39 -24.63 -0.23
CA ASP A 63 6.64 -24.72 1.21
C ASP A 63 5.36 -24.38 2.01
N TYR A 64 4.58 -23.39 1.54
CA TYR A 64 3.28 -23.04 2.13
C TYR A 64 2.21 -24.14 1.92
N LEU A 65 2.39 -24.99 0.91
CA LEU A 65 1.47 -26.09 0.59
C LEU A 65 1.83 -27.37 1.33
N SER A 66 3.10 -27.62 1.60
CA SER A 66 3.62 -28.83 2.24
C SER A 66 3.22 -28.98 3.71
N VAL A 67 2.93 -27.86 4.40
CA VAL A 67 2.55 -27.90 5.82
C VAL A 67 1.03 -27.92 6.00
N PRO A 68 0.49 -28.54 7.06
CA PRO A 68 -0.90 -28.41 7.44
C PRO A 68 -1.28 -26.92 7.67
N VAL A 69 -2.49 -26.52 7.27
CA VAL A 69 -2.95 -25.12 7.42
C VAL A 69 -2.84 -24.61 8.86
N ARG A 70 -3.06 -25.48 9.85
CA ARG A 70 -2.95 -25.14 11.28
C ARG A 70 -1.54 -24.71 11.69
N VAL A 71 -0.50 -25.21 11.00
CA VAL A 71 0.90 -24.80 11.24
C VAL A 71 1.09 -23.36 10.77
N LEU A 72 0.65 -23.04 9.55
CA LEU A 72 0.69 -21.68 9.03
C LEU A 72 -0.15 -20.72 9.87
N GLU A 73 -1.35 -21.13 10.29
CA GLU A 73 -2.20 -20.35 11.20
C GLU A 73 -1.49 -19.96 12.51
N ARG A 74 -0.75 -20.92 13.09
CA ARG A 74 0.06 -20.70 14.30
C ARG A 74 1.19 -19.71 14.04
N ASP A 75 1.90 -19.84 12.92
CA ASP A 75 3.03 -19.00 12.58
C ASP A 75 2.64 -17.53 12.34
N ILE A 76 1.40 -17.28 11.89
CA ILE A 76 0.87 -15.92 11.63
C ILE A 76 -0.19 -15.47 12.64
N ARG A 77 -0.34 -16.15 13.79
CA ARG A 77 -1.45 -15.96 14.73
C ARG A 77 -1.62 -14.51 15.20
N SER A 78 -0.53 -13.77 15.35
CA SER A 78 -0.54 -12.38 15.79
C SER A 78 -1.08 -11.39 14.74
N CYS A 79 -1.19 -11.78 13.46
CA CYS A 79 -1.61 -10.91 12.37
C CYS A 79 -3.14 -10.71 12.26
N GLY A 80 -3.94 -10.91 13.29
CA GLY A 80 -5.41 -10.77 13.23
C GLY A 80 -6.05 -11.53 12.06
N THR A 81 -7.31 -11.92 12.14
CA THR A 81 -7.97 -12.73 11.08
C THR A 81 -7.10 -13.83 10.46
N PHE A 82 -6.15 -14.37 11.24
CA PHE A 82 -5.06 -15.24 10.78
C PHE A 82 -5.56 -16.49 10.04
N ARG A 83 -6.75 -17.05 10.42
CA ARG A 83 -7.31 -18.21 9.71
C ARG A 83 -7.68 -17.88 8.26
N VAL A 84 -8.28 -16.70 8.05
CA VAL A 84 -8.61 -16.23 6.69
C VAL A 84 -7.34 -15.95 5.90
N LYS A 85 -6.36 -15.30 6.53
CA LYS A 85 -5.06 -15.00 5.91
C LYS A 85 -4.29 -16.26 5.56
N ALA A 86 -4.24 -17.25 6.44
CA ALA A 86 -3.58 -18.54 6.17
C ALA A 86 -4.21 -19.25 4.95
N ARG A 87 -5.55 -19.27 4.86
CA ARG A 87 -6.23 -19.82 3.67
C ARG A 87 -5.89 -19.00 2.42
N SER A 88 -5.94 -17.68 2.50
CA SER A 88 -5.61 -16.80 1.37
C SER A 88 -4.18 -17.03 0.88
N ILE A 89 -3.20 -17.08 1.77
CA ILE A 89 -1.81 -17.36 1.43
C ILE A 89 -1.69 -18.73 0.74
N ARG A 90 -2.27 -19.78 1.33
CA ARG A 90 -2.19 -21.13 0.73
C ARG A 90 -2.82 -21.22 -0.65
N GLU A 91 -4.01 -20.65 -0.84
CA GLU A 91 -4.70 -20.65 -2.13
C GLU A 91 -3.97 -19.81 -3.17
N SER A 92 -3.44 -18.65 -2.77
CA SER A 92 -2.57 -17.85 -3.64
C SER A 92 -1.30 -18.61 -4.02
N CYS A 93 -0.63 -19.27 -3.07
CA CYS A 93 0.55 -20.10 -3.33
C CYS A 93 0.22 -21.27 -4.24
N ARG A 94 -0.95 -21.92 -4.08
CA ARG A 94 -1.40 -23.00 -4.98
C ARG A 94 -1.56 -22.51 -6.41
N MET A 95 -2.16 -21.33 -6.58
CA MET A 95 -2.34 -20.74 -7.90
C MET A 95 -1.00 -20.29 -8.50
N VAL A 96 -0.14 -19.67 -7.71
CA VAL A 96 1.22 -19.26 -8.13
C VAL A 96 2.02 -20.48 -8.58
N HIS A 97 1.98 -21.57 -7.82
CA HIS A 97 2.67 -22.82 -8.19
C HIS A 97 2.07 -23.47 -9.44
N GLY A 98 0.76 -23.73 -9.44
CA GLY A 98 0.12 -24.57 -10.48
C GLY A 98 -0.16 -23.83 -11.78
N ARG A 99 -0.53 -22.52 -11.72
CA ARG A 99 -0.90 -21.75 -12.92
C ARG A 99 0.22 -20.86 -13.43
N PHE A 100 1.05 -20.33 -12.54
CA PHE A 100 2.07 -19.32 -12.87
C PHE A 100 3.51 -19.85 -12.73
N GLY A 101 3.70 -21.17 -12.70
CA GLY A 101 5.01 -21.81 -12.70
C GLY A 101 5.91 -21.40 -11.53
N GLY A 102 5.32 -21.16 -10.35
CA GLY A 102 6.03 -20.76 -9.15
C GLY A 102 6.41 -19.28 -9.10
N ARG A 103 6.02 -18.48 -10.08
CA ARG A 103 6.34 -17.03 -10.16
C ARG A 103 5.11 -16.19 -9.88
N VAL A 104 5.28 -15.13 -9.08
CA VAL A 104 4.20 -14.15 -8.84
C VAL A 104 3.84 -13.45 -10.15
N PRO A 105 2.55 -13.40 -10.52
CA PRO A 105 2.11 -12.77 -11.75
C PRO A 105 2.49 -11.28 -11.81
N ARG A 106 2.60 -10.76 -13.05
CA ARG A 106 3.05 -9.40 -13.34
C ARG A 106 1.97 -8.53 -13.99
N THR A 107 0.71 -8.98 -14.00
CA THR A 107 -0.41 -8.20 -14.50
C THR A 107 -1.47 -8.01 -13.42
N MET A 108 -2.24 -6.93 -13.52
CA MET A 108 -3.33 -6.64 -12.59
C MET A 108 -4.38 -7.76 -12.63
N GLU A 109 -4.75 -8.20 -13.82
CA GLU A 109 -5.77 -9.22 -14.05
C GLU A 109 -5.40 -10.53 -13.35
N GLU A 110 -4.16 -10.97 -13.51
CA GLU A 110 -3.69 -12.24 -12.93
C GLU A 110 -3.56 -12.15 -11.40
N LEU A 111 -3.08 -11.02 -10.88
CA LEU A 111 -2.99 -10.81 -9.44
C LEU A 111 -4.35 -10.80 -8.77
N LEU A 112 -5.38 -10.26 -9.44
CA LEU A 112 -6.75 -10.26 -8.91
C LEU A 112 -7.38 -11.65 -8.83
N LEU A 113 -6.85 -12.66 -9.53
CA LEU A 113 -7.26 -14.05 -9.37
C LEU A 113 -6.79 -14.67 -8.04
N LEU A 114 -5.76 -14.08 -7.42
CA LEU A 114 -5.19 -14.61 -6.18
C LEU A 114 -6.11 -14.26 -4.99
N ARG A 115 -6.39 -15.27 -4.17
CA ARG A 115 -7.23 -15.05 -2.99
C ARG A 115 -6.59 -14.09 -1.99
N GLY A 116 -7.37 -13.12 -1.54
CA GLY A 116 -6.90 -12.08 -0.60
C GLY A 116 -6.12 -10.95 -1.26
N VAL A 117 -6.06 -10.95 -2.59
CA VAL A 117 -5.44 -9.89 -3.38
C VAL A 117 -6.55 -9.07 -4.04
N GLY A 118 -6.81 -7.88 -3.51
CA GLY A 118 -7.66 -6.89 -4.16
C GLY A 118 -6.84 -5.91 -5.00
N ARG A 119 -7.52 -5.00 -5.72
CA ARG A 119 -6.89 -4.02 -6.61
C ARG A 119 -5.75 -3.22 -5.92
N LYS A 120 -5.98 -2.75 -4.70
CA LYS A 120 -4.95 -2.05 -3.92
C LYS A 120 -3.72 -2.92 -3.69
N THR A 121 -3.90 -4.18 -3.28
CA THR A 121 -2.80 -5.12 -3.02
C THR A 121 -2.03 -5.41 -4.31
N ALA A 122 -2.74 -5.66 -5.41
CA ALA A 122 -2.14 -5.89 -6.71
C ALA A 122 -1.31 -4.68 -7.17
N ALA A 123 -1.84 -3.46 -7.06
CA ALA A 123 -1.10 -2.24 -7.40
C ALA A 123 0.18 -2.08 -6.56
N VAL A 124 0.14 -2.38 -5.27
CA VAL A 124 1.34 -2.36 -4.40
C VAL A 124 2.35 -3.41 -4.85
N VAL A 125 1.94 -4.65 -5.13
CA VAL A 125 2.84 -5.72 -5.57
C VAL A 125 3.47 -5.36 -6.93
N LEU A 126 2.68 -4.89 -7.88
CA LEU A 126 3.17 -4.50 -9.22
C LEU A 126 4.18 -3.35 -9.13
N SER A 127 3.82 -2.28 -8.45
CA SER A 127 4.71 -1.10 -8.36
C SER A 127 5.97 -1.40 -7.56
N THR A 128 5.86 -2.10 -6.43
CA THR A 128 6.97 -2.30 -5.50
C THR A 128 7.93 -3.41 -5.94
N ALA A 129 7.40 -4.57 -6.40
CA ALA A 129 8.25 -5.70 -6.76
C ALA A 129 8.72 -5.68 -8.22
N PHE A 130 7.99 -5.01 -9.11
CA PHE A 130 8.23 -5.09 -10.53
C PHE A 130 8.41 -3.73 -11.24
N GLY A 131 8.20 -2.61 -10.53
CA GLY A 131 8.23 -1.28 -11.15
C GLY A 131 7.10 -1.05 -12.16
N ILE A 132 6.03 -1.86 -12.09
CA ILE A 132 4.90 -1.78 -13.03
C ILE A 132 3.80 -0.93 -12.39
N HIS A 133 3.52 0.22 -12.97
CA HIS A 133 2.53 1.17 -12.48
C HIS A 133 1.20 0.99 -13.22
N GLU A 134 0.27 0.23 -12.63
CA GLU A 134 -1.08 -0.01 -13.17
C GLU A 134 -2.22 0.56 -12.32
N GLY A 135 -1.87 1.34 -11.29
CA GLY A 135 -2.84 2.02 -10.45
C GLY A 135 -2.17 2.77 -9.29
N ILE A 136 -2.97 3.62 -8.66
CA ILE A 136 -2.60 4.34 -7.45
C ILE A 136 -3.25 3.64 -6.26
N ALA A 137 -2.44 3.09 -5.36
CA ALA A 137 -2.94 2.41 -4.17
C ALA A 137 -3.59 3.39 -3.20
N VAL A 138 -4.92 3.43 -3.16
CA VAL A 138 -5.69 4.33 -2.28
C VAL A 138 -6.04 3.62 -0.97
N ASP A 139 -5.33 3.96 0.10
CA ASP A 139 -5.65 3.55 1.47
C ASP A 139 -6.38 4.68 2.23
N THR A 140 -6.57 4.50 3.53
CA THR A 140 -7.22 5.51 4.38
C THR A 140 -6.41 6.81 4.49
N HIS A 141 -5.08 6.76 4.35
CA HIS A 141 -4.22 7.94 4.34
C HIS A 141 -4.32 8.69 3.02
N VAL A 142 -4.14 7.99 1.90
CA VAL A 142 -4.29 8.57 0.55
C VAL A 142 -5.69 9.17 0.40
N HIS A 143 -6.74 8.44 0.78
CA HIS A 143 -8.12 8.93 0.76
C HIS A 143 -8.26 10.26 1.53
N ARG A 144 -7.80 10.31 2.77
CA ARG A 144 -7.92 11.50 3.63
C ARG A 144 -7.10 12.68 3.12
N VAL A 145 -5.83 12.43 2.81
CA VAL A 145 -4.88 13.50 2.44
C VAL A 145 -5.23 14.10 1.09
N SER A 146 -5.52 13.28 0.08
CA SER A 146 -5.90 13.77 -1.25
C SER A 146 -7.17 14.63 -1.22
N ARG A 147 -8.13 14.30 -0.36
CA ARG A 147 -9.34 15.11 -0.17
C ARG A 147 -9.08 16.41 0.60
N ARG A 148 -8.28 16.36 1.66
CA ARG A 148 -7.91 17.56 2.41
C ARG A 148 -7.13 18.57 1.57
N LEU A 149 -6.23 18.08 0.74
CA LEU A 149 -5.48 18.90 -0.23
C LEU A 149 -6.32 19.29 -1.46
N GLN A 150 -7.57 18.79 -1.56
CA GLN A 150 -8.47 18.96 -2.72
C GLN A 150 -7.86 18.51 -4.05
N LEU A 151 -6.98 17.52 -4.02
CA LEU A 151 -6.50 16.85 -5.23
C LEU A 151 -7.64 16.07 -5.92
N THR A 152 -8.63 15.65 -5.13
CA THR A 152 -9.85 14.99 -5.60
C THR A 152 -11.06 15.40 -4.76
N ARG A 153 -12.24 15.36 -5.37
CA ARG A 153 -13.55 15.51 -4.70
C ARG A 153 -14.29 14.17 -4.56
N LYS A 154 -13.71 13.08 -5.07
CA LYS A 154 -14.30 11.75 -5.01
C LYS A 154 -14.23 11.16 -3.59
N ASN A 155 -15.14 10.20 -3.30
CA ASN A 155 -15.32 9.65 -1.94
C ASN A 155 -15.04 8.15 -1.84
N THR A 156 -14.99 7.42 -2.96
CA THR A 156 -14.66 5.99 -2.95
C THR A 156 -13.23 5.77 -3.40
N GLN A 157 -12.58 4.73 -2.91
CA GLN A 157 -11.20 4.41 -3.24
C GLN A 157 -10.98 4.30 -4.76
N ASN A 158 -11.85 3.57 -5.47
CA ASN A 158 -11.74 3.41 -6.92
C ASN A 158 -11.92 4.73 -7.68
N ALA A 159 -12.87 5.58 -7.26
CA ALA A 159 -13.07 6.87 -7.90
C ALA A 159 -11.93 7.85 -7.62
N ILE A 160 -11.32 7.80 -6.43
CA ILE A 160 -10.13 8.58 -6.08
C ILE A 160 -8.94 8.11 -6.91
N GLU A 161 -8.71 6.80 -6.99
CA GLU A 161 -7.67 6.20 -7.84
C GLU A 161 -7.77 6.73 -9.27
N THR A 162 -8.93 6.56 -9.89
CA THR A 162 -9.18 7.01 -11.28
C THR A 162 -8.95 8.51 -11.46
N ASP A 163 -9.39 9.34 -10.49
CA ASP A 163 -9.23 10.80 -10.56
C ASP A 163 -7.78 11.22 -10.39
N LEU A 164 -7.03 10.59 -9.48
CA LEU A 164 -5.60 10.85 -9.29
C LEU A 164 -4.77 10.38 -10.50
N MET A 165 -5.07 9.19 -11.05
CA MET A 165 -4.38 8.66 -12.24
C MET A 165 -4.48 9.60 -13.45
N ARG A 166 -5.62 10.28 -13.63
CA ARG A 166 -5.80 11.28 -14.71
C ARG A 166 -4.96 12.54 -14.53
N LYS A 167 -4.52 12.83 -13.32
CA LYS A 167 -3.81 14.06 -12.93
C LYS A 167 -2.32 13.85 -12.68
N THR A 168 -1.88 12.60 -12.62
CA THR A 168 -0.53 12.21 -12.29
C THR A 168 0.06 11.44 -13.47
N SER A 169 1.35 11.64 -13.77
CA SER A 169 2.06 10.83 -14.75
C SER A 169 2.06 9.35 -14.32
N ARG A 170 2.09 8.43 -15.28
CA ARG A 170 2.07 7.00 -14.96
C ARG A 170 3.27 6.58 -14.10
N GLU A 171 4.41 7.20 -14.32
CA GLU A 171 5.65 6.94 -13.59
C GLU A 171 5.52 7.27 -12.10
N ASP A 172 4.70 8.28 -11.75
CA ASP A 172 4.51 8.73 -10.39
C ASP A 172 3.37 8.01 -9.64
N TRP A 173 2.61 7.11 -10.28
CA TRP A 173 1.47 6.46 -9.64
C TRP A 173 1.85 5.67 -8.38
N GLY A 174 2.98 4.97 -8.39
CA GLY A 174 3.51 4.29 -7.20
C GLY A 174 3.96 5.29 -6.13
N HIS A 175 4.72 6.29 -6.55
CA HIS A 175 5.32 7.27 -5.65
C HIS A 175 4.30 8.13 -4.93
N ILE A 176 3.30 8.69 -5.62
CA ILE A 176 2.29 9.55 -5.00
C ILE A 176 1.53 8.87 -3.87
N SER A 177 1.26 7.56 -3.98
CA SER A 177 0.64 6.79 -2.90
C SER A 177 1.50 6.83 -1.63
N HIS A 178 2.78 6.50 -1.76
CA HIS A 178 3.71 6.46 -0.62
C HIS A 178 3.94 7.83 0.00
N LEU A 179 4.05 8.87 -0.81
CA LEU A 179 4.21 10.26 -0.35
C LEU A 179 2.99 10.74 0.44
N LEU A 180 1.78 10.49 -0.07
CA LEU A 180 0.54 10.85 0.63
C LEU A 180 0.35 10.02 1.92
N ILE A 181 0.78 8.76 1.93
CA ILE A 181 0.79 7.93 3.14
C ILE A 181 1.76 8.52 4.17
N ALA A 182 2.98 8.88 3.76
CA ALA A 182 3.99 9.47 4.63
C ALA A 182 3.46 10.76 5.29
N LEU A 183 2.97 11.70 4.51
CA LEU A 183 2.34 12.93 5.02
C LEU A 183 1.15 12.63 5.94
N GLY A 184 0.35 11.62 5.60
CA GLY A 184 -0.82 11.22 6.39
C GLY A 184 -0.48 10.53 7.71
N ARG A 185 0.65 9.88 7.82
CA ARG A 185 1.16 9.27 9.06
C ARG A 185 1.85 10.29 9.95
N ASP A 186 2.60 11.18 9.34
CA ASP A 186 3.42 12.16 10.04
C ASP A 186 2.61 13.39 10.45
N VAL A 187 2.18 14.23 9.54
CA VAL A 187 1.62 15.56 9.80
C VAL A 187 0.10 15.59 9.66
N CYS A 188 -0.43 15.09 8.54
CA CYS A 188 -1.85 15.15 8.21
C CYS A 188 -2.63 14.00 8.84
N VAL A 189 -2.45 13.78 10.15
CA VAL A 189 -3.11 12.71 10.91
C VAL A 189 -4.63 12.88 10.94
N ALA A 190 -5.37 11.77 11.26
CA ALA A 190 -6.82 11.77 11.16
C ALA A 190 -7.48 12.76 12.15
N ARG A 191 -7.05 12.72 13.40
CA ARG A 191 -7.54 13.61 14.47
C ARG A 191 -6.46 14.65 14.81
N LYS A 192 -6.83 15.93 14.88
CA LYS A 192 -5.93 17.04 15.21
C LYS A 192 -4.66 17.08 14.34
N PRO A 193 -4.80 17.27 13.00
CA PRO A 193 -3.64 17.36 12.12
C PRO A 193 -2.72 18.52 12.52
N ARG A 194 -1.41 18.32 12.39
CA ARG A 194 -0.38 19.30 12.74
C ARG A 194 -0.21 20.33 11.60
N CYS A 195 -1.29 21.07 11.29
CA CYS A 195 -1.29 22.03 10.19
C CYS A 195 -0.18 23.11 10.28
N PRO A 196 0.20 23.64 11.45
CA PRO A 196 1.30 24.60 11.57
C PRO A 196 2.65 24.06 11.06
N GLU A 197 2.88 22.74 11.15
CA GLU A 197 4.10 22.06 10.71
C GLU A 197 4.04 21.63 9.22
N CYS A 198 2.86 21.71 8.60
CA CYS A 198 2.64 21.21 7.25
C CYS A 198 3.24 22.13 6.20
N VAL A 199 3.98 21.56 5.23
CA VAL A 199 4.54 22.32 4.09
C VAL A 199 3.44 23.01 3.27
N PHE A 200 2.23 22.47 3.28
CA PHE A 200 1.08 23.03 2.56
C PHE A 200 0.21 23.97 3.40
N LYS A 201 0.63 24.35 4.60
CA LYS A 201 -0.19 25.09 5.58
C LYS A 201 -0.87 26.35 5.04
N PHE A 202 -0.23 27.08 4.13
CA PHE A 202 -0.77 28.32 3.57
C PHE A 202 -1.58 28.15 2.28
N VAL A 203 -1.50 26.96 1.64
CA VAL A 203 -2.18 26.67 0.37
C VAL A 203 -3.22 25.55 0.49
N CYS A 204 -3.21 24.79 1.58
CA CYS A 204 -4.14 23.71 1.82
C CYS A 204 -5.54 24.25 2.20
N PRO A 205 -6.60 23.89 1.44
CA PRO A 205 -7.95 24.39 1.74
C PRO A 205 -8.51 23.90 3.09
N SER A 206 -7.96 22.80 3.63
CA SER A 206 -8.35 22.24 4.93
C SER A 206 -7.41 22.64 6.06
N SER A 207 -6.51 23.60 5.83
CA SER A 207 -5.57 24.07 6.85
C SER A 207 -6.32 24.82 7.97
N THR A 208 -5.87 24.60 9.20
CA THR A 208 -6.32 25.40 10.35
C THR A 208 -5.48 26.65 10.55
N VAL A 209 -4.46 26.85 9.72
CA VAL A 209 -3.61 28.06 9.75
C VAL A 209 -4.20 29.10 8.81
N SER A 210 -4.61 30.23 9.35
CA SER A 210 -5.05 31.37 8.55
C SER A 210 -3.88 31.94 7.75
N SER A 211 -4.08 32.08 6.42
CA SER A 211 -3.18 32.92 5.64
C SER A 211 -3.36 34.34 6.17
N LYS A 212 -2.47 34.87 7.00
CA LYS A 212 -2.43 36.31 7.21
C LYS A 212 -2.14 36.92 5.85
N GLN A 213 -3.11 37.70 5.36
CA GLN A 213 -2.94 38.61 4.23
C GLN A 213 -1.83 39.61 4.53
#